data_312a00e331f3bade38032aff6ebcd83e
#
_entry.id   312a00e331f3bade38032aff6ebcd83e
#
_cell.length_a   1.000
_cell.length_b   1.000
_cell.length_c   1.000
_cell.angle_alpha   90.00
_cell.angle_beta   90.00
_cell.angle_gamma   90.00
#
_symmetry.space_group_name_H-M   'P 1'
#
loop_
_entity.id
_entity.type
_entity.pdbx_description
1 polymer ?
#
loop_
_entity_poly.entity_id
_entity_poly.type
_entity_poly.pdbx_seq_one_letter_code
_entity_poly.pdbx_strand_id
1 'polypeptide(L)'
;MSQGRVAKDSRRPVYVISVAATLVAAHPRTLRIYEDEGLICPARTPSNIRLYSDEDIRRITWIRHLTRERGVNLAGIRLLFELEERLGTRILEALYAEGTRRQAAADRATADRATADRATATDQATAASSPDPDRPGTAQDDQA
;
A
#
# COMPACT_ATOMS: atom_id res chain seq x y z
N MET A 1 -14.41 -30.10 -22.84
CA MET A 1 -14.46 -28.74 -23.39
C MET A 1 -13.56 -27.85 -22.50
N SER A 2 -12.34 -27.65 -22.94
CA SER A 2 -11.43 -26.74 -22.24
C SER A 2 -11.85 -25.31 -22.57
N GLN A 3 -12.46 -24.62 -21.61
CA GLN A 3 -12.56 -23.19 -21.68
C GLN A 3 -11.14 -22.64 -21.51
N GLY A 4 -10.48 -22.33 -22.63
CA GLY A 4 -9.24 -21.60 -22.61
C GLY A 4 -9.48 -20.30 -21.87
N ARG A 5 -8.94 -20.16 -20.65
CA ARG A 5 -8.67 -18.86 -20.08
C ARG A 5 -7.78 -18.16 -21.09
N VAL A 6 -8.35 -17.23 -21.83
CA VAL A 6 -7.54 -16.28 -22.59
C VAL A 6 -6.68 -15.60 -21.54
N ALA A 7 -5.41 -15.98 -21.50
CA ALA A 7 -4.45 -15.32 -20.64
C ALA A 7 -4.52 -13.84 -21.00
N LYS A 8 -4.98 -13.01 -20.06
CA LYS A 8 -5.05 -11.57 -20.24
C LYS A 8 -3.63 -11.11 -20.59
N ASP A 9 -3.43 -10.66 -21.82
CA ASP A 9 -2.12 -10.17 -22.24
C ASP A 9 -1.79 -8.89 -21.47
N SER A 10 -0.96 -9.02 -20.45
CA SER A 10 -0.54 -7.92 -19.58
C SER A 10 0.24 -6.83 -20.32
N ARG A 11 0.70 -7.11 -21.52
CA ARG A 11 1.41 -6.13 -22.36
C ARG A 11 0.49 -5.35 -23.28
N ARG A 12 -0.79 -5.72 -23.36
CA ARG A 12 -1.74 -5.03 -24.22
C ARG A 12 -2.00 -3.62 -23.68
N PRO A 13 -1.74 -2.54 -24.46
CA PRO A 13 -1.99 -1.17 -24.03
C PRO A 13 -3.50 -0.86 -24.06
N VAL A 14 -4.08 -0.56 -22.90
CA VAL A 14 -5.53 -0.38 -22.74
C VAL A 14 -5.93 0.86 -21.93
N TYR A 15 -4.99 1.47 -21.19
CA TYR A 15 -5.29 2.58 -20.29
C TYR A 15 -4.75 3.89 -20.81
N VAL A 16 -5.61 4.92 -20.92
CA VAL A 16 -5.17 6.30 -21.14
C VAL A 16 -4.51 6.85 -19.86
N ILE A 17 -3.72 7.91 -19.98
CA ILE A 17 -2.91 8.44 -18.86
C ILE A 17 -3.75 8.79 -17.62
N SER A 18 -4.93 9.36 -17.78
CA SER A 18 -5.81 9.72 -16.65
C SER A 18 -6.25 8.50 -15.86
N VAL A 19 -6.58 7.41 -16.53
CA VAL A 19 -6.95 6.13 -15.91
C VAL A 19 -5.74 5.48 -15.26
N ALA A 20 -4.62 5.41 -15.97
CA ALA A 20 -3.37 4.86 -15.44
C ALA A 20 -2.91 5.60 -14.17
N ALA A 21 -2.95 6.93 -14.18
CA ALA A 21 -2.61 7.76 -13.03
C ALA A 21 -3.52 7.46 -11.81
N THR A 22 -4.82 7.30 -12.04
CA THR A 22 -5.77 6.92 -10.99
C THR A 22 -5.45 5.54 -10.42
N LEU A 23 -5.16 4.55 -11.26
CA LEU A 23 -4.83 3.19 -10.83
C LEU A 23 -3.58 3.12 -9.94
N VAL A 24 -2.60 3.97 -10.19
CA VAL A 24 -1.35 4.00 -9.41
C VAL A 24 -1.34 5.10 -8.34
N ALA A 25 -2.45 5.79 -8.13
CA ALA A 25 -2.59 6.91 -7.19
C ALA A 25 -1.52 7.99 -7.38
N ALA A 26 -1.28 8.38 -8.64
CA ALA A 26 -0.29 9.38 -9.03
C ALA A 26 -0.92 10.49 -9.87
N HIS A 27 -0.23 11.61 -9.96
CA HIS A 27 -0.59 12.64 -10.91
C HIS A 27 -0.13 12.26 -12.33
N PRO A 28 -0.87 12.58 -13.41
CA PRO A 28 -0.43 12.30 -14.79
C PRO A 28 0.98 12.83 -15.11
N ARG A 29 1.36 13.96 -14.54
CA ARG A 29 2.70 14.52 -14.65
C ARG A 29 3.80 13.56 -14.18
N THR A 30 3.55 12.81 -13.13
CA THR A 30 4.49 11.81 -12.61
C THR A 30 4.77 10.72 -13.64
N LEU A 31 3.73 10.25 -14.33
CA LEU A 31 3.86 9.24 -15.39
C LEU A 31 4.66 9.79 -16.58
N ARG A 32 4.46 11.05 -16.94
CA ARG A 32 5.25 11.72 -18.00
C ARG A 32 6.71 11.85 -17.62
N ILE A 33 7.01 12.18 -16.36
CA ILE A 33 8.38 12.23 -15.85
C ILE A 33 9.04 10.85 -15.95
N TYR A 34 8.35 9.78 -15.59
CA TYR A 34 8.89 8.42 -15.69
C TYR A 34 9.17 8.02 -17.14
N GLU A 35 8.33 8.43 -18.08
CA GLU A 35 8.58 8.22 -19.51
C GLU A 35 9.81 9.02 -19.98
N ASP A 36 9.91 10.30 -19.61
CA ASP A 36 11.03 11.18 -19.96
C ASP A 36 12.37 10.65 -19.42
N GLU A 37 12.34 10.04 -18.23
CA GLU A 37 13.51 9.39 -17.62
C GLU A 37 13.81 8.00 -18.19
N GLY A 38 13.01 7.52 -19.13
CA GLY A 38 13.19 6.21 -19.75
C GLY A 38 12.85 5.02 -18.87
N LEU A 39 12.09 5.24 -17.78
CA LEU A 39 11.71 4.19 -16.85
C LEU A 39 10.52 3.36 -17.33
N ILE A 40 9.64 3.97 -18.12
CA ILE A 40 8.49 3.34 -18.76
C ILE A 40 8.42 3.77 -20.22
N CYS A 41 7.79 2.92 -21.03
CA CYS A 41 7.61 3.18 -22.46
C CYS A 41 6.16 2.83 -22.87
N PRO A 42 5.20 3.74 -22.60
CA PRO A 42 3.83 3.49 -23.00
C PRO A 42 3.69 3.47 -24.52
N ALA A 43 2.74 2.69 -25.02
CA ALA A 43 2.41 2.69 -26.43
C ALA A 43 1.77 4.02 -26.83
N ARG A 44 1.80 4.33 -28.13
CA ARG A 44 1.14 5.50 -28.69
C ARG A 44 0.10 5.08 -29.73
N THR A 45 -1.07 5.71 -29.68
CA THR A 45 -2.07 5.56 -30.75
C THR A 45 -1.60 6.30 -32.01
N PRO A 46 -2.23 6.04 -33.19
CA PRO A 46 -1.98 6.85 -34.39
C PRO A 46 -2.18 8.38 -34.16
N SER A 47 -3.04 8.76 -33.24
CA SER A 47 -3.27 10.15 -32.80
C SER A 47 -2.29 10.64 -31.74
N ASN A 48 -1.21 9.89 -31.48
CA ASN A 48 -0.16 10.20 -30.51
C ASN A 48 -0.64 10.26 -29.04
N ILE A 49 -1.67 9.51 -28.71
CA ILE A 49 -2.18 9.37 -27.33
C ILE A 49 -1.42 8.23 -26.63
N ARG A 50 -0.95 8.47 -25.40
CA ARG A 50 -0.32 7.45 -24.57
C ARG A 50 -1.32 6.39 -24.13
N LEU A 51 -0.93 5.12 -24.27
CA LEU A 51 -1.68 3.98 -23.76
C LEU A 51 -0.77 3.11 -22.90
N TYR A 52 -1.22 2.81 -21.71
CA TYR A 52 -0.51 2.00 -20.72
C TYR A 52 -1.08 0.59 -20.65
N SER A 53 -0.20 -0.40 -20.50
CA SER A 53 -0.57 -1.78 -20.29
C SER A 53 -0.65 -2.11 -18.79
N ASP A 54 -1.19 -3.28 -18.44
CA ASP A 54 -1.15 -3.78 -17.05
C ASP A 54 0.29 -3.94 -16.55
N GLU A 55 1.22 -4.32 -17.42
CA GLU A 55 2.65 -4.41 -17.09
C GLU A 55 3.24 -3.04 -16.78
N ASP A 56 2.89 -2.01 -17.54
CA ASP A 56 3.28 -0.62 -17.26
C ASP A 56 2.73 -0.17 -15.90
N ILE A 57 1.49 -0.48 -15.57
CA ILE A 57 0.87 -0.17 -14.28
C ILE A 57 1.64 -0.82 -13.13
N ARG A 58 2.00 -2.10 -13.24
CA ARG A 58 2.82 -2.79 -12.24
C ARG A 58 4.20 -2.14 -12.09
N ARG A 59 4.86 -1.83 -13.19
CA ARG A 59 6.17 -1.19 -13.19
C ARG A 59 6.13 0.18 -12.51
N ILE A 60 5.14 1.00 -12.83
CA ILE A 60 4.90 2.29 -12.17
C ILE A 60 4.66 2.11 -10.67
N THR A 61 3.88 1.13 -10.27
CA THR A 61 3.61 0.81 -8.87
C THR A 61 4.90 0.47 -8.11
N TRP A 62 5.79 -0.34 -8.69
CA TRP A 62 7.09 -0.67 -8.10
C TRP A 62 8.00 0.56 -7.98
N ILE A 63 8.07 1.38 -9.01
CA ILE A 63 8.86 2.62 -9.02
C ILE A 63 8.38 3.55 -7.90
N ARG A 64 7.08 3.76 -7.79
CA ARG A 64 6.49 4.62 -6.75
C ARG A 64 6.75 4.09 -5.36
N HIS A 65 6.62 2.78 -5.15
CA HIS A 65 6.94 2.16 -3.87
C HIS A 65 8.39 2.44 -3.46
N LEU A 66 9.35 2.19 -4.34
CA LEU A 66 10.76 2.40 -4.07
C LEU A 66 11.10 3.89 -3.85
N THR A 67 10.51 4.79 -4.60
CA THR A 67 10.76 6.23 -4.45
C THR A 67 10.14 6.81 -3.19
N ARG A 68 8.96 6.38 -2.80
CA ARG A 68 8.20 6.93 -1.66
C ARG A 68 8.52 6.22 -0.34
N GLU A 69 8.58 4.89 -0.35
CA GLU A 69 8.76 4.09 0.87
C GLU A 69 10.23 3.78 1.18
N ARG A 70 11.07 3.70 0.16
CA ARG A 70 12.47 3.31 0.29
C ARG A 70 13.46 4.45 0.01
N GLY A 71 12.95 5.63 -0.37
CA GLY A 71 13.78 6.80 -0.64
C GLY A 71 14.74 6.67 -1.82
N VAL A 72 14.46 5.76 -2.75
CA VAL A 72 15.28 5.58 -3.96
C VAL A 72 14.93 6.67 -4.96
N ASN A 73 15.91 7.41 -5.46
CA ASN A 73 15.67 8.41 -6.51
C ASN A 73 15.55 7.75 -7.90
N LEU A 74 15.11 8.51 -8.90
CA LEU A 74 14.92 7.99 -10.26
C LEU A 74 16.21 7.48 -10.91
N ALA A 75 17.35 8.08 -10.59
CA ALA A 75 18.65 7.59 -11.04
C ALA A 75 18.97 6.20 -10.47
N GLY A 76 18.65 5.97 -9.20
CA GLY A 76 18.76 4.65 -8.56
C GLY A 76 17.82 3.62 -9.17
N ILE A 77 16.59 4.01 -9.49
CA ILE A 77 15.62 3.14 -10.21
C ILE A 77 16.18 2.73 -11.57
N ARG A 78 16.75 3.66 -12.32
CA ARG A 78 17.37 3.37 -13.62
C ARG A 78 18.50 2.34 -13.48
N LEU A 79 19.35 2.51 -12.48
CA LEU A 79 20.42 1.57 -12.18
C LEU A 79 19.89 0.17 -11.84
N LEU A 80 18.78 0.08 -11.10
CA LEU A 80 18.13 -1.19 -10.79
C LEU A 80 17.60 -1.88 -12.06
N PHE A 81 17.03 -1.14 -13.00
CA PHE A 81 16.61 -1.69 -14.29
C PHE A 81 17.79 -2.22 -15.12
N GLU A 82 18.90 -1.51 -15.14
CA GLU A 82 20.12 -1.98 -15.80
C GLU A 82 20.64 -3.28 -15.17
N LEU A 83 20.58 -3.40 -13.86
CA LEU A 83 20.94 -4.63 -13.15
C LEU A 83 19.98 -5.78 -13.47
N GLU A 84 18.68 -5.51 -13.55
CA GLU A 84 17.68 -6.52 -13.96
C GLU A 84 18.00 -7.11 -15.32
N GLU A 85 18.33 -6.25 -16.29
CA GLU A 85 18.69 -6.69 -17.65
C GLU A 85 19.96 -7.55 -17.64
N ARG A 86 20.98 -7.13 -16.90
CA ARG A 86 22.26 -7.87 -16.83
C ARG A 86 22.15 -9.20 -16.12
N LEU A 87 21.37 -9.26 -15.05
CA LEU A 87 21.24 -10.44 -14.19
C LEU A 87 20.09 -11.37 -14.61
N GLY A 88 19.19 -10.90 -15.47
CA GLY A 88 17.98 -11.64 -15.86
C GLY A 88 17.03 -11.89 -14.68
N THR A 89 17.09 -11.04 -13.64
CA THR A 89 16.31 -11.20 -12.40
C THR A 89 15.42 -9.98 -12.20
N ARG A 90 14.18 -10.18 -11.78
CA ARG A 90 13.22 -9.10 -11.48
C ARG A 90 13.46 -8.51 -10.10
N ILE A 91 14.38 -7.57 -9.99
CA ILE A 91 14.81 -6.95 -8.74
C ILE A 91 13.72 -6.03 -8.16
N LEU A 92 13.09 -5.21 -8.98
CA LEU A 92 12.05 -4.28 -8.52
C LEU A 92 10.84 -5.00 -7.98
N GLU A 93 10.40 -6.05 -8.64
CA GLU A 93 9.29 -6.89 -8.18
C GLU A 93 9.62 -7.55 -6.84
N ALA A 94 10.81 -8.09 -6.69
CA ALA A 94 11.28 -8.71 -5.45
C ALA A 94 11.32 -7.71 -4.28
N LEU A 95 11.86 -6.51 -4.52
CA LEU A 95 11.91 -5.43 -3.52
C LEU A 95 10.52 -4.94 -3.12
N TYR A 96 9.61 -4.83 -4.07
CA TYR A 96 8.22 -4.47 -3.81
C TYR A 96 7.52 -5.53 -2.96
N ALA A 97 7.65 -6.80 -3.31
CA ALA A 97 7.05 -7.91 -2.58
C ALA A 97 7.60 -8.02 -1.14
N GLU A 98 8.87 -7.74 -0.94
CA GLU A 98 9.49 -7.69 0.39
C GLU A 98 8.96 -6.51 1.21
N GLY A 99 8.86 -5.34 0.62
CA GLY A 99 8.32 -4.14 1.26
C GLY A 99 6.88 -4.33 1.71
N THR A 100 6.03 -4.90 0.85
CA THR A 100 4.63 -5.19 1.18
C THR A 100 4.49 -6.20 2.31
N ARG A 101 5.33 -7.23 2.35
CA ARG A 101 5.36 -8.20 3.45
C ARG A 101 5.78 -7.57 4.78
N ARG A 102 6.76 -6.70 4.78
CA ARG A 102 7.20 -5.95 5.98
C ARG A 102 6.10 -5.03 6.49
N GLN A 103 5.43 -4.33 5.60
CA GLN A 103 4.31 -3.45 5.96
C GLN A 103 3.15 -4.24 6.56
N ALA A 104 2.75 -5.35 5.95
CA ALA A 104 1.69 -6.21 6.46
C ALA A 104 2.03 -6.79 7.85
N ALA A 105 3.30 -7.17 8.09
CA ALA A 105 3.77 -7.65 9.39
C ALA A 105 3.75 -6.53 10.45
N ALA A 106 4.17 -5.31 10.09
CA ALA A 106 4.10 -4.14 10.96
C ALA A 106 2.67 -3.77 11.33
N ASP A 107 1.75 -3.79 10.37
CA ASP A 107 0.33 -3.51 10.57
C ASP A 107 -0.32 -4.54 11.51
N ARG A 108 0.01 -5.82 11.37
CA ARG A 108 -0.44 -6.88 12.30
C ARG A 108 0.07 -6.66 13.71
N ALA A 109 1.36 -6.38 13.86
CA ALA A 109 1.97 -6.11 15.18
C ALA A 109 1.33 -4.89 15.85
N THR A 110 1.00 -3.84 15.11
CA THR A 110 0.30 -2.66 15.59
C THR A 110 -1.14 -2.98 16.00
N ALA A 111 -1.86 -3.76 15.20
CA ALA A 111 -3.22 -4.19 15.48
C ALA A 111 -3.28 -5.10 16.73
N ASP A 112 -2.34 -6.03 16.87
CA ASP A 112 -2.25 -6.91 18.04
C ASP A 112 -1.95 -6.12 19.33
N ARG A 113 -1.07 -5.13 19.25
CA ARG A 113 -0.76 -4.23 20.37
C ARG A 113 -1.98 -3.38 20.76
N ALA A 114 -2.69 -2.80 19.81
CA ALA A 114 -3.91 -2.03 20.06
C ALA A 114 -5.01 -2.88 20.69
N THR A 115 -5.16 -4.13 20.31
CA THR A 115 -6.11 -5.09 20.90
C THR A 115 -5.72 -5.46 22.34
N ALA A 116 -4.43 -5.70 22.60
CA ALA A 116 -3.90 -5.97 23.93
C ALA A 116 -4.10 -4.76 24.88
N ASP A 117 -3.81 -3.55 24.44
CA ASP A 117 -4.01 -2.33 25.21
C ASP A 117 -5.49 -2.08 25.55
N ARG A 118 -6.39 -2.36 24.60
CA ARG A 118 -7.83 -2.26 24.81
C ARG A 118 -8.34 -3.28 25.83
N ALA A 119 -7.87 -4.52 25.78
CA ALA A 119 -8.21 -5.58 26.76
C ALA A 119 -7.73 -5.22 28.16
N THR A 120 -6.52 -4.67 28.32
CA THR A 120 -5.97 -4.21 29.59
C THR A 120 -6.76 -3.03 30.15
N ALA A 121 -7.15 -2.05 29.34
CA ALA A 121 -7.96 -0.92 29.76
C ALA A 121 -9.36 -1.33 30.23
N THR A 122 -9.97 -2.32 29.59
CA THR A 122 -11.28 -2.86 30.00
C THR A 122 -11.21 -3.58 31.34
N ASP A 123 -10.14 -4.33 31.59
CA ASP A 123 -9.92 -5.06 32.84
C ASP A 123 -9.68 -4.08 34.01
N GLN A 124 -8.96 -2.99 33.82
CA GLN A 124 -8.77 -1.94 34.81
C GLN A 124 -10.05 -1.15 35.11
N ALA A 125 -10.89 -0.88 34.13
CA ALA A 125 -12.17 -0.20 34.30
C ALA A 125 -13.16 -1.06 35.08
N THR A 126 -13.15 -2.39 34.95
CA THR A 126 -14.01 -3.32 35.68
C THR A 126 -13.57 -3.48 37.15
N ALA A 127 -12.27 -3.40 37.42
CA ALA A 127 -11.73 -3.46 38.78
C ALA A 127 -12.03 -2.19 39.63
N ALA A 128 -12.26 -1.04 39.01
CA ALA A 128 -12.53 0.23 39.68
C ALA A 128 -14.01 0.40 40.13
N SER A 129 -14.90 -0.53 39.75
CA SER A 129 -16.37 -0.46 39.98
C SER A 129 -16.86 -1.37 41.12
N SER A 130 -16.02 -1.77 42.05
CA SER A 130 -16.50 -2.48 43.23
C SER A 130 -17.26 -1.50 44.14
N PRO A 131 -18.53 -1.74 44.47
CA PRO A 131 -19.23 -0.91 45.44
C PRO A 131 -18.58 -1.10 46.82
N ASP A 132 -18.25 0.00 47.42
CA ASP A 132 -17.77 0.04 48.81
C ASP A 132 -18.85 -0.53 49.74
N PRO A 133 -18.63 -1.66 50.46
CA PRO A 133 -19.63 -2.26 51.28
C PRO A 133 -19.83 -1.52 52.60
N ASP A 134 -19.10 -0.47 52.86
CA ASP A 134 -19.11 0.20 54.18
C ASP A 134 -19.50 1.69 54.08
N ARG A 135 -20.59 1.96 53.37
CA ARG A 135 -21.21 3.28 53.41
C ARG A 135 -22.23 3.30 54.53
N PRO A 136 -21.99 3.92 55.71
CA PRO A 136 -23.00 4.01 56.75
C PRO A 136 -24.17 4.83 56.22
N GLY A 137 -25.35 4.22 56.25
CA GLY A 137 -26.60 4.91 55.97
C GLY A 137 -26.75 6.08 56.94
N THR A 138 -26.83 7.31 56.47
CA THR A 138 -27.28 8.43 57.27
C THR A 138 -28.73 8.21 57.62
N ALA A 139 -28.96 7.81 58.83
CA ALA A 139 -30.28 7.88 59.41
C ALA A 139 -30.64 9.36 59.53
N GLN A 140 -31.58 9.80 58.74
CA GLN A 140 -32.23 11.07 58.93
C GLN A 140 -33.18 10.89 60.10
N ASP A 141 -32.80 11.44 61.24
CA ASP A 141 -33.71 11.70 62.35
C ASP A 141 -34.61 12.85 61.94
N ASP A 142 -35.85 12.53 61.65
CA ASP A 142 -36.90 13.51 61.44
C ASP A 142 -37.54 13.79 62.80
N GLN A 143 -37.17 14.88 63.44
CA GLN A 143 -37.89 15.44 64.54
C GLN A 143 -38.77 16.57 64.03
N ALA A 144 -40.06 16.31 64.07
CA ALA A 144 -41.08 17.28 63.90
C ALA A 144 -41.03 18.35 65.05
#